data_e38cdf555740dd44988af543c6dabebd
#
_entry.id   e38cdf555740dd44988af543c6dabebd
#
_cell.length_a   1.000
_cell.length_b   1.000
_cell.length_c   1.000
_cell.angle_alpha   90.00
_cell.angle_beta   90.00
_cell.angle_gamma   90.00
#
_symmetry.space_group_name_H-M   'P 1'
#
loop_
_entity.id
_entity.type
_entity.pdbx_description
1 polymer ?
#
loop_
_entity_poly.entity_id
_entity_poly.type
_entity_poly.pdbx_seq_one_letter_code
_entity_poly.pdbx_strand_id
1 'polypeptide(L)'
;MIRLLYISTSRLRPTPADLADILRASRRNNAAVDVTGLLIVGGRRFLQALEGPQDAVMTTYHRIAQDPRHYAIVQLACETITERQFGDWAMGAQAGKAPGEDATISASVASLVAPITDPSLRGYFTGFAERQAAA
;
A
#
# COMPACT_ATOMS: atom_id res chain seq x y z
N MET A 1 -4.01 -17.13 -7.33
CA MET A 1 -3.60 -15.75 -6.96
C MET A 1 -3.15 -15.69 -5.51
N ILE A 2 -2.29 -14.74 -5.21
CA ILE A 2 -1.91 -14.44 -3.83
C ILE A 2 -2.17 -12.96 -3.52
N ARG A 3 -2.22 -12.66 -2.22
CA ARG A 3 -2.17 -11.30 -1.68
C ARG A 3 -0.96 -11.22 -0.75
N LEU A 4 -0.12 -10.24 -0.98
CA LEU A 4 1.05 -9.95 -0.15
C LEU A 4 0.89 -8.56 0.45
N LEU A 5 1.14 -8.44 1.75
CA LEU A 5 1.07 -7.18 2.49
C LEU A 5 2.42 -6.92 3.14
N TYR A 6 2.97 -5.74 2.95
CA TYR A 6 4.23 -5.36 3.58
C TYR A 6 4.19 -3.91 4.07
N ILE A 7 5.09 -3.62 5.02
CA ILE A 7 5.35 -2.28 5.52
C ILE A 7 6.82 -1.93 5.27
N SER A 8 7.10 -0.67 5.00
CA SER A 8 8.47 -0.20 4.84
C SER A 8 8.60 1.25 5.30
N THR A 9 9.84 1.74 5.36
CA THR A 9 10.14 3.12 5.76
C THR A 9 10.91 3.81 4.65
N SER A 10 10.45 4.98 4.22
CA SER A 10 11.15 5.82 3.26
C SER A 10 12.36 6.47 3.93
N ARG A 11 13.49 6.57 3.23
CA ARG A 11 14.69 7.23 3.75
C ARG A 11 14.46 8.73 3.97
N LEU A 12 13.69 9.34 3.08
CA LEU A 12 13.28 10.73 3.19
C LEU A 12 11.75 10.80 3.20
N ARG A 13 11.22 11.84 3.82
CA ARG A 13 9.75 12.05 3.78
C ARG A 13 9.34 12.31 2.34
N PRO A 14 8.45 11.49 1.76
CA PRO A 14 8.04 11.66 0.36
C PRO A 14 7.31 12.98 0.16
N THR A 15 7.65 13.67 -0.91
CA THR A 15 6.90 14.84 -1.37
C THR A 15 5.71 14.38 -2.20
N PRO A 16 4.69 15.25 -2.43
CA PRO A 16 3.61 14.91 -3.37
C PRO A 16 4.11 14.55 -4.76
N ALA A 17 5.19 15.17 -5.24
CA ALA A 17 5.80 14.82 -6.53
C ALA A 17 6.41 13.42 -6.52
N ASP A 18 7.12 13.07 -5.43
CA ASP A 18 7.68 11.72 -5.26
C ASP A 18 6.59 10.66 -5.30
N LEU A 19 5.50 10.89 -4.57
CA LEU A 19 4.37 9.96 -4.52
C LEU A 19 3.69 9.81 -5.89
N ALA A 20 3.53 10.91 -6.62
CA ALA A 20 2.97 10.89 -7.97
C ALA A 20 3.82 10.03 -8.91
N ASP A 21 5.15 10.14 -8.83
CA ASP A 21 6.08 9.36 -9.65
C ASP A 21 6.04 7.87 -9.28
N ILE A 22 6.02 7.56 -7.98
CA ILE A 22 5.91 6.17 -7.48
C ILE A 22 4.62 5.54 -7.99
N LEU A 23 3.49 6.22 -7.86
CA LEU A 23 2.18 5.70 -8.28
C LEU A 23 2.09 5.54 -9.79
N ARG A 24 2.64 6.47 -10.56
CA ARG A 24 2.64 6.38 -12.02
C ARG A 24 3.40 5.14 -12.48
N ALA A 25 4.59 4.92 -11.94
CA ALA A 25 5.41 3.75 -12.24
C ALA A 25 4.73 2.46 -11.79
N SER A 26 4.18 2.45 -10.57
CA SER A 26 3.48 1.28 -10.02
C SER A 26 2.26 0.90 -10.87
N ARG A 27 1.43 1.87 -11.22
CA ARG A 27 0.23 1.63 -12.03
C ARG A 27 0.57 1.05 -13.38
N ARG A 28 1.58 1.62 -14.05
CA ARG A 28 2.03 1.13 -15.36
C ARG A 28 2.58 -0.30 -15.25
N ASN A 29 3.48 -0.54 -14.30
CA ASN A 29 4.13 -1.83 -14.16
C ASN A 29 3.15 -2.92 -13.69
N ASN A 30 2.28 -2.58 -12.74
CA ASN A 30 1.31 -3.53 -12.20
C ASN A 30 0.25 -3.91 -13.23
N ALA A 31 -0.26 -2.95 -13.99
CA ALA A 31 -1.24 -3.22 -15.04
C ALA A 31 -0.68 -4.17 -16.12
N ALA A 32 0.60 -4.05 -16.44
CA ALA A 32 1.25 -4.89 -17.44
C ALA A 32 1.33 -6.37 -17.03
N VAL A 33 1.29 -6.68 -15.73
CA VAL A 33 1.42 -8.04 -15.20
C VAL A 33 0.22 -8.50 -14.39
N ASP A 34 -0.90 -7.79 -14.50
CA ASP A 34 -2.16 -8.13 -13.82
C ASP A 34 -2.04 -8.11 -12.28
N VAL A 35 -1.31 -7.16 -11.74
CA VAL A 35 -1.22 -6.90 -10.30
C VAL A 35 -2.09 -5.71 -9.95
N THR A 36 -2.87 -5.83 -8.88
CA THR A 36 -3.69 -4.76 -8.32
C THR A 36 -3.29 -4.55 -6.87
N GLY A 37 -3.67 -3.42 -6.27
CA GLY A 37 -3.30 -3.16 -4.89
C GLY A 37 -3.66 -1.79 -4.38
N LEU A 38 -3.23 -1.55 -3.14
CA LEU A 38 -3.47 -0.30 -2.42
C LEU A 38 -2.21 0.11 -1.66
N LEU A 39 -1.84 1.37 -1.76
CA LEU A 39 -0.72 1.97 -1.03
C LEU A 39 -1.25 3.03 -0.06
N ILE A 40 -0.91 2.89 1.20
CA ILE A 40 -1.17 3.90 2.22
C ILE A 40 0.16 4.48 2.68
N VAL A 41 0.25 5.80 2.73
CA VAL A 41 1.45 6.51 3.13
C VAL A 41 1.15 7.38 4.34
N GLY A 42 1.93 7.21 5.40
CA GLY A 42 1.85 8.03 6.60
C GLY A 42 3.25 8.45 7.03
N GLY A 43 3.53 9.77 6.98
CA GLY A 43 4.86 10.26 7.27
C GLY A 43 5.91 9.63 6.35
N ARG A 44 6.84 8.87 6.94
CA ARG A 44 7.87 8.12 6.19
C ARG A 44 7.52 6.65 6.01
N ARG A 45 6.36 6.20 6.44
CA ARG A 45 5.95 4.81 6.41
C ARG A 45 5.05 4.51 5.23
N PHE A 46 5.27 3.34 4.62
CA PHE A 46 4.42 2.78 3.57
C PHE A 46 3.78 1.49 4.06
N LEU A 47 2.49 1.32 3.76
CA LEU A 47 1.80 0.03 3.88
C LEU A 47 1.20 -0.27 2.51
N GLN A 48 1.55 -1.41 1.94
CA GLN A 48 1.11 -1.78 0.60
C GLN A 48 0.59 -3.20 0.55
N ALA A 49 -0.54 -3.38 -0.14
CA ALA A 49 -1.06 -4.68 -0.53
C ALA A 49 -0.89 -4.86 -2.04
N LEU A 50 -0.50 -6.07 -2.44
CA LEU A 50 -0.38 -6.49 -3.84
C LEU A 50 -1.20 -7.76 -4.03
N GLU A 51 -2.02 -7.81 -5.08
CA GLU A 51 -2.85 -8.96 -5.43
C GLU A 51 -2.66 -9.33 -6.88
N GLY A 52 -2.61 -10.61 -7.18
CA GLY A 52 -2.52 -11.11 -8.54
C GLY A 52 -1.90 -12.50 -8.64
N PRO A 53 -1.49 -12.89 -9.85
CA PRO A 53 -0.77 -14.15 -10.05
C PRO A 53 0.48 -14.20 -9.17
N GLN A 54 0.75 -15.35 -8.57
CA GLN A 54 1.83 -15.50 -7.60
C GLN A 54 3.18 -15.01 -8.13
N ASP A 55 3.56 -15.44 -9.33
CA ASP A 55 4.86 -15.05 -9.90
C ASP A 55 4.95 -13.55 -10.14
N ALA A 56 3.87 -12.93 -10.61
CA ALA A 56 3.80 -11.50 -10.87
C ALA A 56 3.92 -10.69 -9.58
N VAL A 57 3.19 -11.10 -8.53
CA VAL A 57 3.24 -10.44 -7.22
C VAL A 57 4.63 -10.56 -6.61
N MET A 58 5.23 -11.75 -6.62
CA MET A 58 6.56 -11.96 -6.05
C MET A 58 7.64 -11.20 -6.80
N THR A 59 7.60 -11.17 -8.12
CA THR A 59 8.54 -10.40 -8.95
C THR A 59 8.40 -8.90 -8.65
N THR A 60 7.17 -8.40 -8.56
CA THR A 60 6.88 -7.01 -8.22
C THR A 60 7.41 -6.67 -6.83
N TYR A 61 7.15 -7.52 -5.85
CA TYR A 61 7.62 -7.32 -4.47
C TYR A 61 9.15 -7.29 -4.39
N HIS A 62 9.84 -8.23 -5.04
CA HIS A 62 11.30 -8.28 -5.04
C HIS A 62 11.91 -7.04 -5.68
N ARG A 63 11.32 -6.53 -6.77
CA ARG A 63 11.76 -5.28 -7.38
C ARG A 63 11.60 -4.09 -6.45
N ILE A 64 10.44 -4.00 -5.78
CA ILE A 64 10.18 -2.94 -4.80
C ILE A 64 11.17 -3.04 -3.63
N ALA A 65 11.44 -4.25 -3.14
CA ALA A 65 12.34 -4.47 -2.02
C ALA A 65 13.78 -4.02 -2.31
N GLN A 66 14.18 -4.02 -3.57
CA GLN A 66 15.52 -3.59 -3.99
C GLN A 66 15.63 -2.07 -4.22
N ASP A 67 14.53 -1.34 -4.16
CA ASP A 67 14.53 0.10 -4.34
C ASP A 67 15.20 0.79 -3.15
N PRO A 68 16.32 1.53 -3.38
CA PRO A 68 17.07 2.13 -2.28
C PRO A 68 16.39 3.32 -1.62
N ARG A 69 15.24 3.77 -2.14
CA ARG A 69 14.48 4.88 -1.55
C ARG A 69 13.82 4.51 -0.23
N HIS A 70 13.72 3.21 0.10
CA HIS A 70 13.15 2.75 1.36
C HIS A 70 13.98 1.62 1.98
N TYR A 71 13.68 1.31 3.23
CA TYR A 71 14.37 0.27 4.02
C TYR A 71 13.40 -0.31 5.05
N ALA A 72 13.88 -1.25 5.86
CA ALA A 72 13.09 -1.91 6.91
C ALA A 72 11.80 -2.50 6.34
N ILE A 73 11.93 -3.22 5.24
CA ILE A 73 10.80 -3.87 4.57
C ILE A 73 10.45 -5.12 5.35
N VAL A 74 9.20 -5.20 5.83
CA VAL A 74 8.69 -6.33 6.60
C VAL A 74 7.40 -6.83 5.94
N GLN A 75 7.43 -8.09 5.51
CA GLN A 75 6.23 -8.76 5.04
C GLN A 75 5.33 -9.07 6.22
N LEU A 76 4.11 -8.57 6.20
CA LEU A 76 3.13 -8.75 7.26
C LEU A 76 2.22 -9.96 7.00
N ALA A 77 1.91 -10.23 5.74
CA ALA A 77 1.05 -11.34 5.35
C ALA A 77 1.33 -11.73 3.90
N CYS A 78 1.18 -13.01 3.61
CA CYS A 78 1.16 -13.53 2.24
C CYS A 78 0.24 -14.73 2.23
N GLU A 79 -0.85 -14.67 1.46
CA GLU A 79 -1.87 -15.70 1.48
C GLU A 79 -2.41 -15.99 0.09
N THR A 80 -2.86 -17.21 -0.11
CA THR A 80 -3.58 -17.60 -1.34
C THR A 80 -4.99 -17.02 -1.29
N ILE A 81 -5.41 -16.40 -2.39
CA ILE A 81 -6.75 -15.81 -2.51
C ILE A 81 -7.46 -16.34 -3.74
N THR A 82 -8.79 -16.34 -3.68
CA THR A 82 -9.65 -16.68 -4.82
C THR A 82 -10.28 -15.44 -5.44
N GLU A 83 -10.40 -14.37 -4.66
CA GLU A 83 -11.00 -13.10 -5.10
C GLU A 83 -10.11 -11.93 -4.72
N ARG A 84 -10.07 -10.92 -5.59
CA ARG A 84 -9.35 -9.68 -5.33
C ARG A 84 -10.20 -8.75 -4.48
N GLN A 85 -9.57 -8.05 -3.54
CA GLN A 85 -10.19 -6.95 -2.80
C GLN A 85 -9.93 -5.60 -3.48
N PHE A 86 -8.88 -5.52 -4.31
CA PHE A 86 -8.47 -4.29 -5.00
C PHE A 86 -8.54 -4.45 -6.52
N GLY A 87 -9.53 -5.22 -7.02
CA GLY A 87 -9.59 -5.63 -8.42
C GLY A 87 -9.67 -4.50 -9.44
N ASP A 88 -10.21 -3.34 -9.06
CA ASP A 88 -10.37 -2.20 -9.95
C ASP A 88 -9.15 -1.25 -9.92
N TRP A 89 -8.13 -1.54 -9.11
CA TRP A 89 -7.02 -0.63 -8.89
C TRP A 89 -5.68 -1.23 -9.29
N ALA A 90 -5.08 -0.76 -10.38
CA ALA A 90 -3.68 -1.07 -10.68
C ALA A 90 -2.77 -0.60 -9.53
N MET A 91 -3.09 0.50 -8.88
CA MET A 91 -2.62 0.89 -7.54
C MET A 91 -3.49 2.05 -7.05
N GLY A 92 -4.39 1.76 -6.10
CA GLY A 92 -5.07 2.80 -5.33
C GLY A 92 -4.09 3.40 -4.32
N ALA A 93 -4.35 4.62 -3.86
CA ALA A 93 -3.47 5.27 -2.91
C ALA A 93 -4.16 6.28 -2.03
N GLN A 94 -3.66 6.37 -0.80
CA GLN A 94 -4.01 7.42 0.15
C GLN A 94 -2.75 7.85 0.89
N ALA A 95 -2.55 9.16 1.02
CA ALA A 95 -1.41 9.73 1.75
C ALA A 95 -1.88 10.59 2.91
N GLY A 96 -1.08 10.64 3.97
CA GLY A 96 -1.27 11.58 5.06
C GLY A 96 -1.04 13.01 4.57
N LYS A 97 -1.72 13.95 5.20
CA LYS A 97 -1.66 15.36 4.86
C LYS A 97 -0.61 16.09 5.71
N ALA A 98 -0.50 17.40 5.50
CA ALA A 98 0.40 18.26 6.27
C ALA A 98 0.06 18.22 7.77
N PRO A 99 1.02 18.59 8.66
CA PRO A 99 0.76 18.66 10.10
C PRO A 99 -0.50 19.47 10.41
N GLY A 100 -1.36 18.92 11.26
CA GLY A 100 -2.67 19.50 11.58
C GLY A 100 -3.82 18.95 10.75
N GLU A 101 -3.51 18.25 9.65
CA GLU A 101 -4.51 17.60 8.80
C GLU A 101 -4.49 16.09 8.93
N ASP A 102 -3.53 15.52 9.67
CA ASP A 102 -3.33 14.09 9.81
C ASP A 102 -4.53 13.37 10.45
N ALA A 103 -5.33 14.07 11.22
CA ALA A 103 -6.54 13.51 11.81
C ALA A 103 -7.54 13.00 10.75
N THR A 104 -7.44 13.47 9.51
CA THR A 104 -8.31 13.04 8.43
C THR A 104 -7.86 11.76 7.75
N ILE A 105 -6.61 11.31 7.94
CA ILE A 105 -6.10 10.10 7.28
C ILE A 105 -6.87 8.86 7.73
N SER A 106 -7.14 8.72 9.04
CA SER A 106 -7.90 7.58 9.56
C SER A 106 -9.29 7.48 8.96
N ALA A 107 -10.00 8.61 8.87
CA ALA A 107 -11.33 8.66 8.27
C ALA A 107 -11.29 8.36 6.77
N SER A 108 -10.31 8.92 6.06
CA SER A 108 -10.15 8.69 4.61
C SER A 108 -9.82 7.23 4.30
N VAL A 109 -8.93 6.62 5.09
CA VAL A 109 -8.57 5.20 4.92
C VAL A 109 -9.74 4.31 5.29
N ALA A 110 -10.45 4.58 6.39
CA ALA A 110 -11.63 3.81 6.79
C ALA A 110 -12.69 3.80 5.69
N SER A 111 -12.93 4.94 5.05
CA SER A 111 -13.86 5.05 3.93
C SER A 111 -13.37 4.26 2.71
N LEU A 112 -12.10 4.38 2.39
CA LEU A 112 -11.49 3.70 1.22
C LEU A 112 -11.51 2.19 1.36
N VAL A 113 -11.25 1.66 2.57
CA VAL A 113 -11.18 0.21 2.82
C VAL A 113 -12.49 -0.40 3.30
N ALA A 114 -13.53 0.39 3.50
CA ALA A 114 -14.83 -0.10 3.95
C ALA A 114 -15.39 -1.25 3.10
N PRO A 115 -15.24 -1.25 1.75
CA PRO A 115 -15.70 -2.36 0.91
C PRO A 115 -14.93 -3.67 1.10
N ILE A 116 -13.76 -3.65 1.76
CA ILE A 116 -12.95 -4.86 1.98
C ILE A 116 -13.71 -5.79 2.93
N THR A 117 -13.96 -7.02 2.49
CA THR A 117 -14.74 -8.00 3.25
C THR A 117 -13.91 -8.74 4.29
N ASP A 118 -12.59 -8.82 4.10
CA ASP A 118 -11.68 -9.47 5.06
C ASP A 118 -11.40 -8.52 6.24
N PRO A 119 -11.86 -8.84 7.46
CA PRO A 119 -11.66 -7.96 8.62
C PRO A 119 -10.20 -7.80 9.00
N SER A 120 -9.39 -8.84 8.85
CA SER A 120 -7.96 -8.79 9.17
C SER A 120 -7.23 -7.85 8.23
N LEU A 121 -7.49 -7.95 6.95
CA LEU A 121 -6.90 -7.06 5.95
C LEU A 121 -7.32 -5.61 6.20
N ARG A 122 -8.61 -5.37 6.39
CA ARG A 122 -9.13 -4.04 6.69
C ARG A 122 -8.48 -3.45 7.94
N GLY A 123 -8.31 -4.28 8.98
CA GLY A 123 -7.69 -3.88 10.24
C GLY A 123 -6.24 -3.46 10.10
N TYR A 124 -5.46 -4.07 9.22
CA TYR A 124 -4.09 -3.63 8.94
C TYR A 124 -4.07 -2.17 8.45
N PHE A 125 -4.95 -1.84 7.50
CA PHE A 125 -5.01 -0.49 6.95
C PHE A 125 -5.51 0.54 7.95
N THR A 126 -6.62 0.26 8.64
CA THR A 126 -7.18 1.20 9.62
C THR A 126 -6.24 1.38 10.81
N GLY A 127 -5.64 0.32 11.32
CA GLY A 127 -4.67 0.39 12.41
C GLY A 127 -3.41 1.16 12.03
N PHE A 128 -2.90 0.97 10.83
CA PHE A 128 -1.77 1.74 10.33
C PHE A 128 -2.11 3.23 10.28
N ALA A 129 -3.26 3.58 9.70
CA ALA A 129 -3.69 4.97 9.57
C ALA A 129 -3.87 5.64 10.93
N GLU A 130 -4.44 4.94 11.91
CA GLU A 130 -4.63 5.45 13.26
C GLU A 130 -3.29 5.74 13.94
N ARG A 131 -2.32 4.84 13.80
CA ARG A 131 -0.99 5.03 14.37
C ARG A 131 -0.25 6.20 13.74
N GLN A 132 -0.38 6.39 12.43
CA GLN A 132 0.25 7.51 11.75
C GLN A 132 -0.41 8.84 12.11
N ALA A 133 -1.71 8.87 12.31
CA ALA A 133 -2.43 10.08 12.74
C ALA A 133 -2.08 10.46 14.18
N ALA A 134 -1.76 9.49 15.05
CA ALA A 134 -1.41 9.72 16.46
C ALA A 134 0.06 10.10 16.66
N ALA A 135 0.90 9.92 15.66
CA ALA A 135 2.36 10.13 15.76
C ALA A 135 2.77 11.61 15.71
#